data_b1a30e74f804786faaca7717baa55a82
#
_entry.id   b1a30e74f804786faaca7717baa55a82
#
_cell.length_a   1.000
_cell.length_b   1.000
_cell.length_c   1.000
_cell.angle_alpha   90.00
_cell.angle_beta   90.00
_cell.angle_gamma   90.00
#
_symmetry.space_group_name_H-M   'P 1'
#
loop_
_entity.id
_entity.type
_entity.pdbx_description
1 polymer ?
#
loop_
_entity_poly.entity_id
_entity_poly.type
_entity_poly.pdbx_seq_one_letter_code
_entity_poly.pdbx_strand_id
1 'polypeptide(L)'
;MEWRKGRRSDNVVDARGEGGGGGMRFGGGKGLGLGAVLLIVGIGWLTGQDPLQILGQLAGQMEQQQQAAPSGAGGKAPPANDEQAQFVASILGDTEDTWKALFAQAGKQYRDPKLVLFSGQVNSACGFASAAVGPFYCPADQRVYLDMSFFREMETRFAAAGDFAQAYVIAHEIGHHVQTLLGVSAKVDAARRSGQRLEGDNGLLVRQELQADCLAGVWAYQAQKRLNWLEPGDVEEALNAANAIGDDRLQQQGQGRVVPDSFTHGTSAQRVRWFKAGFAQGNVNSCDTFGARSL
;
A
#
# COMPACT_ATOMS: atom_id res chain seq x y z
N MET A 1 -7.86 14.91 14.52
CA MET A 1 -6.55 14.83 15.25
C MET A 1 -5.71 16.11 15.07
N GLU A 2 -4.88 16.48 16.03
CA GLU A 2 -4.05 17.67 15.98
C GLU A 2 -2.69 17.42 15.26
N TRP A 3 -2.74 16.88 14.06
CA TRP A 3 -1.57 16.46 13.27
C TRP A 3 -0.55 17.57 12.98
N ARG A 4 -0.98 18.85 13.05
CA ARG A 4 -0.11 20.00 12.84
C ARG A 4 0.98 20.14 13.90
N LYS A 5 0.82 19.50 15.07
CA LYS A 5 1.83 19.44 16.14
C LYS A 5 3.02 18.54 15.78
N GLY A 6 2.84 17.59 14.85
CA GLY A 6 3.88 16.63 14.47
C GLY A 6 4.99 17.24 13.61
N ARG A 7 6.16 16.62 13.66
CA ARG A 7 7.26 16.88 12.73
C ARG A 7 6.87 16.51 11.31
N ARG A 8 7.39 17.19 10.32
CA ARG A 8 7.27 16.79 8.91
C ARG A 8 8.44 15.88 8.52
N SER A 9 8.15 14.75 7.90
CA SER A 9 9.17 13.88 7.33
C SER A 9 9.68 14.44 6.00
N ASP A 10 10.99 14.35 5.78
CA ASP A 10 11.64 14.64 4.49
C ASP A 10 11.61 13.41 3.56
N ASN A 11 10.99 12.32 3.99
CA ASN A 11 10.90 11.06 3.22
C ASN A 11 9.64 10.97 2.34
N VAL A 12 8.86 12.04 2.22
CA VAL A 12 7.77 12.13 1.25
C VAL A 12 8.30 12.57 -0.10
N VAL A 13 8.01 11.80 -1.13
CA VAL A 13 8.41 12.03 -2.52
C VAL A 13 7.16 12.31 -3.35
N ASP A 14 7.08 13.48 -3.98
CA ASP A 14 5.96 13.87 -4.82
C ASP A 14 6.22 13.50 -6.28
N ALA A 15 5.58 12.44 -6.74
CA ALA A 15 5.61 11.96 -8.12
C ALA A 15 4.27 12.20 -8.87
N ARG A 16 3.34 13.01 -8.30
CA ARG A 16 2.02 13.23 -8.87
C ARG A 16 2.03 13.91 -10.25
N GLY A 17 3.10 14.60 -10.60
CA GLY A 17 3.29 15.21 -11.90
C GLY A 17 4.02 14.34 -12.93
N GLU A 18 4.56 13.19 -12.51
CA GLU A 18 5.42 12.35 -13.35
C GLU A 18 4.63 11.26 -14.10
N GLY A 19 3.39 10.96 -13.71
CA GLY A 19 2.53 9.93 -14.32
C GLY A 19 1.95 10.29 -15.69
N GLY A 20 2.22 11.46 -16.23
CA GLY A 20 1.69 11.93 -17.53
C GLY A 20 2.73 12.11 -18.65
N GLY A 21 4.00 11.72 -18.46
CA GLY A 21 5.09 12.17 -19.34
C GLY A 21 5.95 11.12 -20.02
N GLY A 22 5.54 9.85 -20.09
CA GLY A 22 6.18 8.81 -20.90
C GLY A 22 5.52 8.56 -22.25
N GLY A 23 4.58 9.39 -22.65
CA GLY A 23 4.08 9.36 -24.03
C GLY A 23 5.18 9.87 -24.96
N MET A 24 5.79 8.99 -25.77
CA MET A 24 6.47 9.39 -27.00
C MET A 24 5.61 10.46 -27.68
N ARG A 25 6.11 11.70 -27.75
CA ARG A 25 5.60 12.70 -28.68
C ARG A 25 5.88 12.20 -30.11
N PHE A 26 5.12 11.25 -30.57
CA PHE A 26 4.86 11.12 -31.98
C PHE A 26 3.98 12.31 -32.36
N GLY A 27 4.55 13.22 -33.11
CA GLY A 27 3.78 14.32 -33.70
C GLY A 27 2.54 13.77 -34.39
N GLY A 28 1.41 14.30 -34.01
CA GLY A 28 0.11 14.22 -34.68
C GLY A 28 -0.32 12.87 -35.20
N GLY A 29 -1.21 12.19 -34.50
CA GLY A 29 -2.11 11.24 -35.13
C GLY A 29 -2.06 9.80 -34.66
N LYS A 30 -3.12 9.42 -33.97
CA LYS A 30 -3.73 8.08 -33.86
C LYS A 30 -2.88 7.02 -33.16
N GLY A 31 -3.40 6.53 -32.03
CA GLY A 31 -2.94 5.35 -31.30
C GLY A 31 -2.61 4.18 -32.23
N LEU A 32 -1.95 3.15 -31.69
CA LEU A 32 -1.82 1.84 -32.36
C LEU A 32 -3.23 1.36 -32.75
N GLY A 33 -3.74 1.98 -33.81
CA GLY A 33 -5.02 1.70 -34.39
C GLY A 33 -4.97 0.37 -35.13
N LEU A 34 -6.12 -0.18 -35.37
CA LEU A 34 -6.37 -1.32 -36.23
C LEU A 34 -5.40 -1.47 -37.39
N GLY A 35 -4.82 -0.37 -37.95
CA GLY A 35 -3.83 -0.36 -38.99
C GLY A 35 -2.48 -1.03 -38.66
N ALA A 36 -2.00 -0.90 -37.41
CA ALA A 36 -0.75 -1.55 -37.00
C ALA A 36 -0.95 -3.06 -36.81
N VAL A 37 -2.12 -3.46 -36.28
CA VAL A 37 -2.48 -4.87 -36.15
C VAL A 37 -2.65 -5.50 -37.52
N LEU A 38 -3.30 -4.82 -38.47
CA LEU A 38 -3.46 -5.30 -39.83
C LEU A 38 -2.12 -5.38 -40.58
N LEU A 39 -1.17 -4.50 -40.29
CA LEU A 39 0.18 -4.52 -40.87
C LEU A 39 0.99 -5.72 -40.35
N ILE A 40 0.90 -6.03 -39.08
CA ILE A 40 1.56 -7.21 -38.45
C ILE A 40 0.94 -8.51 -38.98
N VAL A 41 -0.38 -8.58 -39.12
CA VAL A 41 -1.07 -9.73 -39.72
C VAL A 41 -0.70 -9.87 -41.19
N GLY A 42 -0.62 -8.77 -41.92
CA GLY A 42 -0.20 -8.77 -43.37
C GLY A 42 1.25 -9.22 -43.57
N ILE A 43 2.17 -8.80 -42.71
CA ILE A 43 3.58 -9.23 -42.76
C ILE A 43 3.71 -10.71 -42.40
N GLY A 44 2.99 -11.17 -41.34
CA GLY A 44 2.97 -12.58 -40.97
C GLY A 44 2.48 -13.49 -42.08
N TRP A 45 1.47 -13.03 -42.85
CA TRP A 45 0.93 -13.78 -43.99
C TRP A 45 1.90 -13.82 -45.18
N LEU A 46 2.64 -12.72 -45.44
CA LEU A 46 3.65 -12.62 -46.51
C LEU A 46 4.94 -13.39 -46.20
N THR A 47 5.29 -13.53 -44.90
CA THR A 47 6.53 -14.19 -44.46
C THR A 47 6.34 -15.63 -44.03
N GLY A 48 5.08 -16.12 -43.95
CA GLY A 48 4.77 -17.45 -43.48
C GLY A 48 4.98 -17.65 -41.96
N GLN A 49 5.11 -16.57 -41.21
CA GLN A 49 5.27 -16.61 -39.76
C GLN A 49 3.91 -16.38 -39.06
N ASP A 50 3.68 -17.10 -37.99
CA ASP A 50 2.45 -16.97 -37.17
C ASP A 50 2.36 -15.54 -36.57
N PRO A 51 1.31 -14.74 -36.89
CA PRO A 51 1.15 -13.38 -36.37
C PRO A 51 1.12 -13.32 -34.83
N LEU A 52 0.69 -14.38 -34.16
CA LEU A 52 0.69 -14.49 -32.70
C LEU A 52 2.10 -14.65 -32.14
N GLN A 53 3.01 -15.30 -32.87
CA GLN A 53 4.42 -15.40 -32.46
C GLN A 53 5.14 -14.05 -32.61
N ILE A 54 4.84 -13.28 -33.65
CA ILE A 54 5.41 -11.93 -33.84
C ILE A 54 4.91 -10.99 -32.72
N LEU A 55 3.63 -11.06 -32.39
CA LEU A 55 3.04 -10.31 -31.26
C LEU A 55 3.67 -10.73 -29.90
N GLY A 56 3.90 -12.02 -29.69
CA GLY A 56 4.56 -12.54 -28.49
C GLY A 56 6.02 -12.08 -28.36
N GLN A 57 6.77 -12.05 -29.47
CA GLN A 57 8.15 -11.54 -29.50
C GLN A 57 8.21 -10.03 -29.27
N LEU A 58 7.28 -9.25 -29.82
CA LEU A 58 7.19 -7.82 -29.56
C LEU A 58 6.80 -7.53 -28.09
N ALA A 59 5.85 -8.29 -27.54
CA ALA A 59 5.47 -8.19 -26.14
C ALA A 59 6.66 -8.53 -25.21
N GLY A 60 7.39 -9.61 -25.50
CA GLY A 60 8.59 -10.00 -24.75
C GLY A 60 9.74 -8.99 -24.85
N GLN A 61 9.92 -8.33 -26.00
CA GLN A 61 10.90 -7.23 -26.13
C GLN A 61 10.46 -5.96 -25.38
N MET A 62 9.16 -5.68 -25.32
CA MET A 62 8.61 -4.59 -24.49
C MET A 62 8.79 -4.88 -23.00
N GLU A 63 8.60 -6.13 -22.55
CA GLU A 63 8.88 -6.53 -21.16
C GLU A 63 10.37 -6.44 -20.80
N GLN A 64 11.27 -6.80 -21.72
CA GLN A 64 12.71 -6.65 -21.47
C GLN A 64 13.18 -5.19 -21.44
N GLN A 65 12.55 -4.30 -22.21
CA GLN A 65 12.82 -2.86 -22.12
C GLN A 65 12.24 -2.22 -20.86
N GLN A 66 11.15 -2.76 -20.31
CA GLN A 66 10.61 -2.30 -19.02
C GLN A 66 11.47 -2.73 -17.82
N GLN A 67 12.24 -3.83 -17.90
CA GLN A 67 13.18 -4.25 -16.86
C GLN A 67 14.44 -3.38 -16.77
N ALA A 68 14.71 -2.53 -17.77
CA ALA A 68 15.85 -1.62 -17.80
C ALA A 68 15.50 -0.17 -17.38
N ALA A 69 14.26 0.12 -17.03
CA ALA A 69 13.90 1.42 -16.47
C ALA A 69 14.37 1.49 -15.02
N PRO A 70 15.14 2.51 -14.60
CA PRO A 70 15.50 2.65 -13.19
C PRO A 70 14.22 2.79 -12.38
N SER A 71 13.98 1.81 -11.48
CA SER A 71 12.93 1.86 -10.47
C SER A 71 13.24 2.96 -9.45
N GLY A 72 12.92 4.17 -9.80
CA GLY A 72 13.10 5.33 -8.96
C GLY A 72 12.07 6.37 -9.36
N ALA A 73 10.98 6.47 -8.64
CA ALA A 73 10.22 7.71 -8.65
C ALA A 73 11.17 8.81 -8.17
N GLY A 74 11.78 9.51 -9.10
CA GLY A 74 12.63 10.66 -8.89
C GLY A 74 11.78 11.88 -8.59
N GLY A 75 10.89 11.79 -7.61
CA GLY A 75 10.00 12.86 -7.24
C GLY A 75 10.70 13.94 -6.41
N LYS A 76 10.09 15.10 -6.36
CA LYS A 76 10.51 16.24 -5.55
C LYS A 76 9.85 16.20 -4.17
N ALA A 77 10.37 16.97 -3.23
CA ALA A 77 9.63 17.25 -2.00
C ALA A 77 8.28 17.91 -2.35
N PRO A 78 7.17 17.54 -1.68
CA PRO A 78 5.88 18.15 -1.95
C PRO A 78 5.90 19.64 -1.62
N PRO A 79 5.10 20.47 -2.32
CA PRO A 79 5.00 21.90 -2.04
C PRO A 79 4.61 22.17 -0.59
N ALA A 80 5.21 23.18 0.04
CA ALA A 80 4.93 23.52 1.43
C ALA A 80 3.50 23.99 1.68
N ASN A 81 2.81 24.49 0.66
CA ASN A 81 1.42 24.93 0.70
C ASN A 81 0.41 23.83 0.35
N ASP A 82 0.86 22.60 0.10
CA ASP A 82 -0.04 21.45 -0.11
C ASP A 82 -0.39 20.83 1.26
N GLU A 83 -1.54 21.23 1.80
CA GLU A 83 -1.98 20.82 3.13
C GLU A 83 -2.13 19.30 3.26
N GLN A 84 -2.62 18.62 2.22
CA GLN A 84 -2.77 17.17 2.24
C GLN A 84 -1.40 16.46 2.27
N ALA A 85 -0.45 16.92 1.47
CA ALA A 85 0.90 16.36 1.50
C ALA A 85 1.63 16.69 2.81
N GLN A 86 1.37 17.86 3.41
CA GLN A 86 1.88 18.20 4.74
C GLN A 86 1.27 17.31 5.84
N PHE A 87 -0.01 16.94 5.71
CA PHE A 87 -0.63 15.94 6.57
C PHE A 87 0.11 14.59 6.47
N VAL A 88 0.28 14.06 5.26
CA VAL A 88 1.02 12.80 5.02
C VAL A 88 2.43 12.87 5.60
N ALA A 89 3.15 13.98 5.39
CA ALA A 89 4.48 14.18 5.94
C ALA A 89 4.50 14.20 7.47
N SER A 90 3.44 14.72 8.11
CA SER A 90 3.32 14.71 9.57
C SER A 90 3.12 13.30 10.11
N ILE A 91 2.20 12.54 9.51
CA ILE A 91 1.95 11.15 9.94
C ILE A 91 3.19 10.29 9.72
N LEU A 92 3.82 10.38 8.55
CA LEU A 92 5.07 9.66 8.27
C LEU A 92 6.17 10.02 9.28
N GLY A 93 6.35 11.31 9.57
CA GLY A 93 7.35 11.77 10.54
C GLY A 93 7.11 11.21 11.94
N ASP A 94 5.87 11.13 12.37
CA ASP A 94 5.52 10.57 13.67
C ASP A 94 5.66 9.03 13.70
N THR A 95 5.34 8.33 12.60
CA THR A 95 5.63 6.88 12.51
C THR A 95 7.14 6.61 12.58
N GLU A 96 7.97 7.42 11.91
CA GLU A 96 9.45 7.31 12.00
C GLU A 96 9.94 7.48 13.43
N ASP A 97 9.48 8.51 14.15
CA ASP A 97 9.89 8.77 15.53
C ASP A 97 9.46 7.63 16.46
N THR A 98 8.25 7.10 16.27
CA THR A 98 7.74 5.96 17.02
C THR A 98 8.58 4.70 16.80
N TRP A 99 8.79 4.33 15.53
CA TRP A 99 9.48 3.07 15.23
C TRP A 99 10.96 3.12 15.51
N LYS A 100 11.63 4.28 15.34
CA LYS A 100 13.01 4.48 15.79
C LYS A 100 13.16 4.21 17.29
N ALA A 101 12.25 4.75 18.10
CA ALA A 101 12.27 4.57 19.54
C ALA A 101 12.03 3.09 19.92
N LEU A 102 11.03 2.43 19.34
CA LEU A 102 10.71 1.04 19.65
C LEU A 102 11.81 0.07 19.18
N PHE A 103 12.40 0.28 18.01
CA PHE A 103 13.51 -0.54 17.52
C PHE A 103 14.76 -0.35 18.39
N ALA A 104 15.08 0.87 18.79
CA ALA A 104 16.21 1.16 19.68
C ALA A 104 16.03 0.47 21.05
N GLN A 105 14.82 0.46 21.62
CA GLN A 105 14.51 -0.26 22.86
C GLN A 105 14.71 -1.79 22.71
N ALA A 106 14.48 -2.32 21.50
CA ALA A 106 14.72 -3.73 21.19
C ALA A 106 16.16 -4.03 20.74
N GLY A 107 17.10 -3.06 20.83
CA GLY A 107 18.47 -3.23 20.37
C GLY A 107 18.62 -3.36 18.84
N LYS A 108 17.64 -2.87 18.09
CA LYS A 108 17.58 -2.95 16.62
C LYS A 108 17.63 -1.54 16.00
N GLN A 109 17.96 -1.48 14.71
CA GLN A 109 17.95 -0.25 13.95
C GLN A 109 16.72 -0.20 13.03
N TYR A 110 15.94 0.88 13.13
CA TYR A 110 14.90 1.22 12.18
C TYR A 110 15.49 1.95 10.97
N ARG A 111 15.07 1.62 9.77
CA ARG A 111 15.38 2.34 8.54
C ARG A 111 14.11 3.01 8.04
N ASP A 112 14.16 4.32 7.84
CA ASP A 112 13.01 5.07 7.39
C ASP A 112 12.60 4.63 5.97
N PRO A 113 11.32 4.35 5.72
CA PRO A 113 10.83 4.14 4.37
C PRO A 113 10.67 5.47 3.64
N LYS A 114 10.54 5.42 2.31
CA LYS A 114 10.02 6.57 1.56
C LYS A 114 8.54 6.38 1.28
N LEU A 115 7.78 7.48 1.31
CA LEU A 115 6.39 7.50 0.88
C LEU A 115 6.28 8.29 -0.41
N VAL A 116 5.79 7.64 -1.47
CA VAL A 116 5.64 8.20 -2.80
C VAL A 116 4.18 8.60 -3.03
N LEU A 117 3.94 9.89 -3.19
CA LEU A 117 2.65 10.40 -3.65
C LEU A 117 2.58 10.29 -5.16
N PHE A 118 1.56 9.63 -5.68
CA PHE A 118 1.35 9.50 -7.13
C PHE A 118 -0.08 9.83 -7.53
N SER A 119 -0.38 9.89 -8.81
CA SER A 119 -1.73 10.09 -9.35
C SER A 119 -2.00 9.09 -10.46
N GLY A 120 -3.06 8.31 -10.30
CA GLY A 120 -3.57 7.38 -11.29
C GLY A 120 -2.75 6.11 -11.43
N GLN A 121 -1.45 6.21 -11.71
CA GLN A 121 -0.59 5.06 -12.00
C GLN A 121 0.83 5.28 -11.48
N VAL A 122 1.49 4.18 -11.06
CA VAL A 122 2.89 4.22 -10.61
C VAL A 122 3.60 2.90 -10.93
N ASN A 123 4.90 2.98 -11.23
CA ASN A 123 5.80 1.83 -11.30
C ASN A 123 6.58 1.71 -10.00
N SER A 124 6.53 0.55 -9.37
CA SER A 124 7.31 0.18 -8.20
C SER A 124 8.21 -1.02 -8.51
N ALA A 125 9.13 -1.36 -7.62
CA ALA A 125 9.89 -2.61 -7.74
C ALA A 125 9.02 -3.87 -7.59
N CYS A 126 7.78 -3.73 -7.10
CA CYS A 126 6.78 -4.80 -7.02
C CYS A 126 5.89 -4.89 -8.27
N GLY A 127 6.14 -4.05 -9.26
CA GLY A 127 5.40 -3.98 -10.52
C GLY A 127 4.58 -2.70 -10.69
N PHE A 128 3.79 -2.69 -11.76
CA PHE A 128 2.87 -1.61 -12.09
C PHE A 128 1.63 -1.66 -11.19
N ALA A 129 1.24 -0.50 -10.65
CA ALA A 129 0.01 -0.35 -9.89
C ALA A 129 -0.80 0.86 -10.38
N SER A 130 -2.13 0.72 -10.35
CA SER A 130 -3.06 1.84 -10.56
C SER A 130 -3.66 2.30 -9.23
N ALA A 131 -4.22 3.51 -9.19
CA ALA A 131 -4.94 4.04 -8.02
C ALA A 131 -6.05 3.11 -7.52
N ALA A 132 -6.63 2.27 -8.39
CA ALA A 132 -7.67 1.30 -8.02
C ALA A 132 -7.19 0.21 -7.04
N VAL A 133 -5.88 0.00 -6.89
CA VAL A 133 -5.31 -0.95 -5.91
C VAL A 133 -5.39 -0.38 -4.49
N GLY A 134 -5.50 0.94 -4.34
CA GLY A 134 -5.37 1.64 -3.06
C GLY A 134 -3.90 1.90 -2.69
N PRO A 135 -3.64 2.43 -1.49
CA PRO A 135 -2.31 2.53 -0.93
C PRO A 135 -1.67 1.16 -0.78
N PHE A 136 -0.35 1.07 -0.93
CA PHE A 136 0.37 -0.18 -0.74
C PHE A 136 1.83 0.06 -0.34
N TYR A 137 2.39 -0.90 0.37
CA TYR A 137 3.81 -0.99 0.64
C TYR A 137 4.47 -2.02 -0.30
N CYS A 138 5.60 -1.65 -0.90
CA CYS A 138 6.40 -2.57 -1.71
C CYS A 138 7.65 -3.02 -0.94
N PRO A 139 7.77 -4.30 -0.53
CA PRO A 139 8.93 -4.79 0.21
C PRO A 139 10.22 -4.80 -0.61
N ALA A 140 10.15 -4.85 -1.94
CA ALA A 140 11.31 -4.92 -2.82
C ALA A 140 12.10 -3.60 -2.87
N ASP A 141 11.43 -2.44 -2.80
CA ASP A 141 12.07 -1.13 -2.74
C ASP A 141 11.90 -0.41 -1.40
N GLN A 142 11.15 -1.00 -0.47
CA GLN A 142 10.87 -0.48 0.87
C GLN A 142 10.20 0.90 0.84
N ARG A 143 9.21 1.07 -0.05
CA ARG A 143 8.47 2.31 -0.22
C ARG A 143 6.97 2.08 0.00
N VAL A 144 6.33 3.08 0.58
CA VAL A 144 4.86 3.21 0.60
C VAL A 144 4.44 4.02 -0.62
N TYR A 145 3.39 3.62 -1.28
CA TYR A 145 2.80 4.29 -2.43
C TYR A 145 1.36 4.71 -2.10
N LEU A 146 1.05 5.98 -2.32
CA LEU A 146 -0.23 6.57 -1.96
C LEU A 146 -0.74 7.48 -3.08
N ASP A 147 -1.90 7.13 -3.65
CA ASP A 147 -2.71 8.06 -4.43
C ASP A 147 -3.70 8.77 -3.50
N MET A 148 -3.61 10.11 -3.44
CA MET A 148 -4.46 10.91 -2.55
C MET A 148 -5.95 10.81 -2.89
N SER A 149 -6.33 10.33 -4.09
CA SER A 149 -7.72 10.08 -4.45
C SER A 149 -8.36 8.99 -3.58
N PHE A 150 -7.57 8.06 -3.05
CA PHE A 150 -8.03 7.00 -2.15
C PHE A 150 -8.70 7.58 -0.88
N PHE A 151 -8.18 8.66 -0.34
CA PHE A 151 -8.79 9.29 0.84
C PHE A 151 -10.21 9.83 0.55
N ARG A 152 -10.44 10.34 -0.65
CA ARG A 152 -11.80 10.74 -1.08
C ARG A 152 -12.71 9.51 -1.27
N GLU A 153 -12.16 8.41 -1.74
CA GLU A 153 -12.92 7.16 -1.85
C GLU A 153 -13.28 6.59 -0.47
N MET A 154 -12.40 6.66 0.51
CA MET A 154 -12.70 6.28 1.89
C MET A 154 -13.91 7.06 2.42
N GLU A 155 -13.94 8.36 2.20
CA GLU A 155 -15.03 9.22 2.64
C GLU A 155 -16.35 8.94 1.89
N THR A 156 -16.29 8.84 0.57
CA THR A 156 -17.50 8.79 -0.28
C THR A 156 -18.06 7.40 -0.48
N ARG A 157 -17.21 6.36 -0.59
CA ARG A 157 -17.62 4.97 -0.87
C ARG A 157 -17.69 4.12 0.38
N PHE A 158 -16.78 4.33 1.33
CA PHE A 158 -16.63 3.46 2.49
C PHE A 158 -17.21 4.07 3.77
N ALA A 159 -17.71 5.32 3.73
CA ALA A 159 -18.18 6.07 4.89
C ALA A 159 -17.14 6.09 6.04
N ALA A 160 -15.88 6.08 5.68
CA ALA A 160 -14.72 6.11 6.58
C ALA A 160 -14.03 7.48 6.44
N ALA A 161 -14.74 8.53 6.84
CA ALA A 161 -14.24 9.91 6.86
C ALA A 161 -13.37 10.14 8.08
N GLY A 162 -12.56 11.21 8.01
CA GLY A 162 -11.78 11.70 9.12
C GLY A 162 -10.26 11.66 8.85
N ASP A 163 -9.54 12.53 9.52
CA ASP A 163 -8.09 12.61 9.37
C ASP A 163 -7.38 11.44 10.05
N PHE A 164 -7.93 10.92 11.14
CA PHE A 164 -7.35 9.75 11.78
C PHE A 164 -7.64 8.45 11.03
N ALA A 165 -8.73 8.35 10.26
CA ALA A 165 -8.95 7.26 9.32
C ALA A 165 -7.84 7.21 8.24
N GLN A 166 -7.46 8.37 7.70
CA GLN A 166 -6.35 8.49 6.74
C GLN A 166 -4.99 8.17 7.39
N ALA A 167 -4.76 8.64 8.63
CA ALA A 167 -3.56 8.35 9.39
C ALA A 167 -3.41 6.85 9.68
N TYR A 168 -4.52 6.15 10.00
CA TYR A 168 -4.53 4.70 10.19
C TYR A 168 -4.05 3.96 8.94
N VAL A 169 -4.52 4.36 7.75
CA VAL A 169 -4.08 3.73 6.49
C VAL A 169 -2.58 3.89 6.29
N ILE A 170 -2.04 5.10 6.48
CA ILE A 170 -0.59 5.32 6.36
C ILE A 170 0.17 4.47 7.38
N ALA A 171 -0.30 4.42 8.62
CA ALA A 171 0.33 3.62 9.68
C ALA A 171 0.26 2.12 9.42
N HIS A 172 -0.79 1.63 8.76
CA HIS A 172 -0.93 0.24 8.31
C HIS A 172 0.15 -0.10 7.26
N GLU A 173 0.35 0.73 6.24
CA GLU A 173 1.40 0.53 5.25
C GLU A 173 2.81 0.59 5.88
N ILE A 174 3.01 1.45 6.87
CA ILE A 174 4.24 1.46 7.68
C ILE A 174 4.35 0.18 8.53
N GLY A 175 3.23 -0.42 8.97
CA GLY A 175 3.20 -1.74 9.60
C GLY A 175 3.83 -2.81 8.71
N HIS A 176 3.53 -2.82 7.41
CA HIS A 176 4.18 -3.72 6.45
C HIS A 176 5.68 -3.44 6.29
N HIS A 177 6.10 -2.19 6.37
CA HIS A 177 7.53 -1.86 6.41
C HIS A 177 8.21 -2.43 7.67
N VAL A 178 7.59 -2.29 8.83
CA VAL A 178 8.07 -2.89 10.10
C VAL A 178 8.17 -4.41 9.98
N GLN A 179 7.17 -5.08 9.39
CA GLN A 179 7.20 -6.52 9.11
C GLN A 179 8.37 -6.92 8.23
N THR A 180 8.70 -6.13 7.21
CA THR A 180 9.87 -6.36 6.35
C THR A 180 11.15 -6.27 7.16
N LEU A 181 11.33 -5.26 8.01
CA LEU A 181 12.50 -5.10 8.86
C LEU A 181 12.61 -6.21 9.94
N LEU A 182 11.49 -6.77 10.37
CA LEU A 182 11.44 -7.89 11.33
C LEU A 182 11.55 -9.27 10.66
N GLY A 183 11.57 -9.33 9.33
CA GLY A 183 11.70 -10.58 8.56
C GLY A 183 10.39 -11.36 8.39
N VAL A 184 9.25 -10.79 8.75
CA VAL A 184 7.92 -11.41 8.58
C VAL A 184 7.59 -11.56 7.11
N SER A 185 7.75 -10.50 6.30
CA SER A 185 7.49 -10.54 4.85
C SER A 185 8.30 -11.62 4.15
N ALA A 186 9.57 -11.81 4.51
CA ALA A 186 10.42 -12.86 3.94
C ALA A 186 9.91 -14.28 4.26
N LYS A 187 9.32 -14.50 5.44
CA LYS A 187 8.72 -15.80 5.82
C LYS A 187 7.46 -16.08 4.99
N VAL A 188 6.59 -15.10 4.81
CA VAL A 188 5.38 -15.23 3.97
C VAL A 188 5.75 -15.50 2.52
N ASP A 189 6.77 -14.79 1.99
CA ASP A 189 7.28 -15.04 0.64
C ASP A 189 7.92 -16.42 0.48
N ALA A 190 8.61 -16.92 1.48
CA ALA A 190 9.14 -18.29 1.48
C ALA A 190 8.02 -19.34 1.43
N ALA A 191 6.94 -19.15 2.20
CA ALA A 191 5.76 -20.01 2.16
C ALA A 191 5.08 -19.97 0.76
N ARG A 192 4.97 -18.78 0.15
CA ARG A 192 4.47 -18.63 -1.22
C ARG A 192 5.30 -19.41 -2.23
N ARG A 193 6.62 -19.26 -2.20
CA ARG A 193 7.53 -19.99 -3.10
C ARG A 193 7.52 -21.50 -2.90
N SER A 194 7.18 -21.99 -1.70
CA SER A 194 7.01 -23.44 -1.45
C SER A 194 5.65 -23.99 -1.92
N GLY A 195 4.80 -23.17 -2.52
CA GLY A 195 3.47 -23.57 -2.98
C GLY A 195 2.44 -23.70 -1.86
N GLN A 196 2.72 -23.19 -0.66
CA GLN A 196 1.74 -23.15 0.42
C GLN A 196 0.61 -22.20 0.05
N ARG A 197 -0.64 -22.62 0.29
CA ARG A 197 -1.80 -21.74 0.21
C ARG A 197 -1.73 -20.68 1.31
N LEU A 198 -1.87 -19.41 0.94
CA LEU A 198 -1.69 -18.28 1.86
C LEU A 198 -3.01 -17.61 2.24
N GLU A 199 -4.05 -17.77 1.39
CA GLU A 199 -5.37 -17.17 1.54
C GLU A 199 -6.23 -17.93 2.57
N GLY A 200 -7.34 -17.32 2.96
CA GLY A 200 -8.34 -17.85 3.88
C GLY A 200 -8.40 -17.06 5.18
N ASP A 201 -9.51 -17.20 5.91
CA ASP A 201 -9.82 -16.43 7.14
C ASP A 201 -8.78 -16.58 8.26
N ASN A 202 -7.96 -17.61 8.21
CA ASN A 202 -6.81 -17.89 9.09
C ASN A 202 -5.50 -18.02 8.31
N GLY A 203 -5.49 -17.65 7.04
CA GLY A 203 -4.33 -17.75 6.14
C GLY A 203 -3.16 -16.84 6.53
N LEU A 204 -1.98 -17.12 5.97
CA LEU A 204 -0.79 -16.33 6.29
C LEU A 204 -0.90 -14.88 5.83
N LEU A 205 -1.61 -14.61 4.71
CA LEU A 205 -1.87 -13.22 4.28
C LEU A 205 -2.73 -12.49 5.30
N VAL A 206 -3.85 -13.09 5.74
CA VAL A 206 -4.71 -12.50 6.76
C VAL A 206 -3.93 -12.23 8.05
N ARG A 207 -3.06 -13.16 8.49
CA ARG A 207 -2.21 -12.94 9.68
C ARG A 207 -1.24 -11.77 9.50
N GLN A 208 -0.69 -11.61 8.33
CA GLN A 208 0.20 -10.49 7.98
C GLN A 208 -0.55 -9.16 8.02
N GLU A 209 -1.73 -9.09 7.41
CA GLU A 209 -2.57 -7.90 7.39
C GLU A 209 -3.03 -7.48 8.80
N LEU A 210 -3.54 -8.43 9.57
CA LEU A 210 -3.97 -8.17 10.94
C LEU A 210 -2.82 -7.76 11.86
N GLN A 211 -1.60 -8.23 11.60
CA GLN A 211 -0.42 -7.73 12.29
C GLN A 211 -0.11 -6.28 11.91
N ALA A 212 -0.28 -5.89 10.65
CA ALA A 212 -0.13 -4.49 10.23
C ALA A 212 -1.18 -3.60 10.89
N ASP A 213 -2.44 -4.04 11.01
CA ASP A 213 -3.46 -3.34 11.78
C ASP A 213 -3.08 -3.16 13.26
N CYS A 214 -2.56 -4.21 13.88
CA CYS A 214 -2.09 -4.14 15.27
C CYS A 214 -0.91 -3.17 15.42
N LEU A 215 0.05 -3.20 14.50
CA LEU A 215 1.19 -2.28 14.49
C LEU A 215 0.75 -0.82 14.29
N ALA A 216 -0.28 -0.57 13.48
CA ALA A 216 -0.92 0.75 13.38
C ALA A 216 -1.53 1.18 14.72
N GLY A 217 -2.15 0.26 15.45
CA GLY A 217 -2.64 0.50 16.82
C GLY A 217 -1.51 0.82 17.80
N VAL A 218 -0.40 0.10 17.74
CA VAL A 218 0.81 0.39 18.55
C VAL A 218 1.33 1.80 18.24
N TRP A 219 1.44 2.18 16.98
CA TRP A 219 1.81 3.54 16.60
C TRP A 219 0.86 4.57 17.22
N ALA A 220 -0.45 4.40 17.07
CA ALA A 220 -1.46 5.32 17.56
C ALA A 220 -1.37 5.53 19.08
N TYR A 221 -1.12 4.46 19.86
CA TYR A 221 -0.87 4.56 21.30
C TYR A 221 0.36 5.38 21.60
N GLN A 222 1.47 5.10 20.95
CA GLN A 222 2.75 5.80 21.19
C GLN A 222 2.69 7.27 20.77
N ALA A 223 2.02 7.57 19.67
CA ALA A 223 1.76 8.92 19.19
C ALA A 223 0.92 9.71 20.20
N GLN A 224 -0.17 9.12 20.71
CA GLN A 224 -1.00 9.74 21.75
C GLN A 224 -0.20 10.00 23.02
N LYS A 225 0.59 9.04 23.45
CA LYS A 225 1.42 9.18 24.65
C LYS A 225 2.48 10.28 24.53
N ARG A 226 3.02 10.50 23.33
CA ARG A 226 4.09 11.47 23.06
C ARG A 226 3.57 12.87 22.80
N LEU A 227 2.53 12.99 21.98
CA LEU A 227 2.07 14.28 21.45
C LEU A 227 0.69 14.71 22.00
N ASN A 228 -0.07 13.80 22.60
CA ASN A 228 -1.44 14.04 23.03
C ASN A 228 -2.27 14.72 21.93
N TRP A 229 -2.27 14.14 20.75
CA TRP A 229 -2.87 14.75 19.58
C TRP A 229 -4.15 14.09 19.07
N LEU A 230 -4.57 12.98 19.70
CA LEU A 230 -5.89 12.41 19.41
C LEU A 230 -6.99 13.23 20.09
N GLU A 231 -8.04 13.44 19.32
CA GLU A 231 -9.26 14.13 19.71
C GLU A 231 -10.40 13.10 19.94
N PRO A 232 -11.47 13.47 20.67
CA PRO A 232 -12.63 12.58 20.79
C PRO A 232 -13.21 12.22 19.42
N GLY A 233 -13.35 10.92 19.14
CA GLY A 233 -13.85 10.40 17.85
C GLY A 233 -12.75 9.82 16.94
N ASP A 234 -11.49 10.22 17.11
CA ASP A 234 -10.40 9.76 16.24
C ASP A 234 -10.23 8.25 16.22
N VAL A 235 -10.27 7.60 17.38
CA VAL A 235 -10.15 6.14 17.46
C VAL A 235 -11.30 5.46 16.72
N GLU A 236 -12.50 6.00 16.83
CA GLU A 236 -13.69 5.53 16.11
C GLU A 236 -13.52 5.67 14.59
N GLU A 237 -12.86 6.73 14.11
CA GLU A 237 -12.53 6.91 12.68
C GLU A 237 -11.63 5.78 12.17
N ALA A 238 -10.54 5.46 12.89
CA ALA A 238 -9.67 4.34 12.54
C ALA A 238 -10.42 2.99 12.55
N LEU A 239 -11.27 2.77 13.56
CA LEU A 239 -12.08 1.55 13.65
C LEU A 239 -13.09 1.45 12.51
N ASN A 240 -13.70 2.57 12.10
CA ASN A 240 -14.60 2.63 10.97
C ASN A 240 -13.85 2.35 9.66
N ALA A 241 -12.64 2.90 9.48
CA ALA A 241 -11.80 2.59 8.33
C ALA A 241 -11.46 1.10 8.28
N ALA A 242 -10.93 0.52 9.36
CA ALA A 242 -10.62 -0.90 9.46
C ALA A 242 -11.83 -1.79 9.16
N ASN A 243 -13.01 -1.40 9.69
CA ASN A 243 -14.26 -2.11 9.46
C ASN A 243 -14.75 -2.01 8.01
N ALA A 244 -14.52 -0.87 7.35
CA ALA A 244 -15.01 -0.63 5.99
C ALA A 244 -14.27 -1.40 4.92
N ILE A 245 -12.99 -1.71 5.15
CA ILE A 245 -12.08 -2.35 4.19
C ILE A 245 -11.78 -3.82 4.53
N GLY A 246 -12.58 -4.46 5.37
CA GLY A 246 -12.49 -5.91 5.59
C GLY A 246 -13.02 -6.70 4.38
N ASP A 247 -12.41 -7.87 4.11
CA ASP A 247 -12.77 -8.72 2.96
C ASP A 247 -14.24 -9.13 2.95
N ASP A 248 -14.81 -9.39 4.11
CA ASP A 248 -16.24 -9.74 4.26
C ASP A 248 -17.15 -8.62 3.75
N ARG A 249 -16.84 -7.36 4.07
CA ARG A 249 -17.61 -6.20 3.61
C ARG A 249 -17.39 -5.90 2.14
N LEU A 250 -16.14 -5.90 1.70
CA LEU A 250 -15.80 -5.61 0.31
C LEU A 250 -16.40 -6.66 -0.64
N GLN A 251 -16.36 -7.94 -0.27
CA GLN A 251 -16.95 -9.01 -1.06
C GLN A 251 -18.48 -8.95 -1.06
N GLN A 252 -19.11 -8.67 0.09
CA GLN A 252 -20.56 -8.49 0.16
C GLN A 252 -21.03 -7.33 -0.72
N GLN A 253 -20.31 -6.20 -0.71
CA GLN A 253 -20.65 -5.02 -1.53
C GLN A 253 -20.39 -5.25 -3.04
N GLY A 254 -19.29 -5.93 -3.38
CA GLY A 254 -18.87 -6.12 -4.77
C GLY A 254 -19.50 -7.32 -5.46
N GLN A 255 -19.73 -8.43 -4.72
CA GLN A 255 -20.14 -9.71 -5.28
C GLN A 255 -21.46 -10.26 -4.70
N GLY A 256 -22.03 -9.59 -3.68
CA GLY A 256 -23.26 -10.01 -3.01
C GLY A 256 -23.10 -11.28 -2.14
N ARG A 257 -21.89 -11.79 -1.98
CA ARG A 257 -21.60 -12.99 -1.16
C ARG A 257 -20.21 -12.90 -0.54
N VAL A 258 -20.04 -13.56 0.60
CA VAL A 258 -18.76 -13.66 1.32
C VAL A 258 -18.16 -15.05 1.11
N VAL A 259 -16.87 -15.11 0.77
CA VAL A 259 -16.11 -16.35 0.53
C VAL A 259 -14.85 -16.34 1.43
N PRO A 260 -14.94 -16.84 2.68
CA PRO A 260 -13.84 -16.78 3.65
C PRO A 260 -12.53 -17.42 3.17
N ASP A 261 -12.64 -18.49 2.36
CA ASP A 261 -11.49 -19.19 1.79
C ASP A 261 -10.63 -18.32 0.83
N SER A 262 -11.16 -17.21 0.35
CA SER A 262 -10.45 -16.28 -0.53
C SER A 262 -9.98 -15.00 0.19
N PHE A 263 -10.10 -14.93 1.50
CA PHE A 263 -9.66 -13.76 2.24
C PHE A 263 -8.15 -13.59 2.17
N THR A 264 -7.74 -12.34 2.00
CA THR A 264 -6.36 -11.90 2.00
C THR A 264 -6.08 -10.87 3.10
N HIS A 265 -7.09 -10.08 3.50
CA HIS A 265 -6.97 -9.02 4.51
C HIS A 265 -7.69 -9.33 5.83
N GLY A 266 -8.58 -10.34 5.83
CA GLY A 266 -9.37 -10.71 6.98
C GLY A 266 -10.71 -9.98 7.09
N THR A 267 -11.51 -10.38 8.05
CA THR A 267 -12.82 -9.78 8.29
C THR A 267 -12.70 -8.41 8.96
N SER A 268 -13.72 -7.58 8.77
CA SER A 268 -13.88 -6.31 9.48
C SER A 268 -13.69 -6.45 11.00
N ALA A 269 -14.28 -7.49 11.59
CA ALA A 269 -14.18 -7.75 13.03
C ALA A 269 -12.74 -8.09 13.48
N GLN A 270 -12.01 -8.88 12.69
CA GLN A 270 -10.61 -9.22 12.94
C GLN A 270 -9.73 -7.96 12.88
N ARG A 271 -9.88 -7.13 11.84
CA ARG A 271 -9.11 -5.90 11.65
C ARG A 271 -9.30 -4.93 12.82
N VAL A 272 -10.56 -4.67 13.20
CA VAL A 272 -10.91 -3.85 14.38
C VAL A 272 -10.32 -4.42 15.66
N ARG A 273 -10.41 -5.74 15.88
CA ARG A 273 -9.86 -6.41 17.05
C ARG A 273 -8.36 -6.20 17.19
N TRP A 274 -7.62 -6.41 16.09
CA TRP A 274 -6.16 -6.34 16.14
C TRP A 274 -5.64 -4.91 16.24
N PHE A 275 -6.28 -3.93 15.59
CA PHE A 275 -5.98 -2.53 15.84
C PHE A 275 -6.16 -2.18 17.31
N LYS A 276 -7.29 -2.56 17.91
CA LYS A 276 -7.56 -2.34 19.34
C LYS A 276 -6.53 -3.01 20.25
N ALA A 277 -6.07 -4.22 19.93
CA ALA A 277 -5.05 -4.92 20.70
C ALA A 277 -3.73 -4.13 20.74
N GLY A 278 -3.30 -3.60 19.59
CA GLY A 278 -2.13 -2.72 19.50
C GLY A 278 -2.32 -1.40 20.25
N PHE A 279 -3.46 -0.75 20.03
CA PHE A 279 -3.79 0.53 20.67
C PHE A 279 -3.90 0.44 22.19
N ALA A 280 -4.43 -0.66 22.73
CA ALA A 280 -4.60 -0.81 24.18
C ALA A 280 -3.27 -0.97 24.93
N GLN A 281 -2.25 -1.56 24.31
CA GLN A 281 -1.01 -1.91 24.98
C GLN A 281 0.20 -1.10 24.51
N GLY A 282 0.19 -0.57 23.29
CA GLY A 282 1.30 0.16 22.69
C GLY A 282 2.60 -0.66 22.60
N ASN A 283 2.48 -1.99 22.52
CA ASN A 283 3.60 -2.92 22.55
C ASN A 283 3.52 -3.91 21.37
N VAL A 284 4.62 -4.07 20.65
CA VAL A 284 4.73 -4.97 19.49
C VAL A 284 4.42 -6.43 19.87
N ASN A 285 4.69 -6.85 21.09
CA ASN A 285 4.41 -8.22 21.54
C ASN A 285 2.90 -8.55 21.56
N SER A 286 2.01 -7.53 21.60
CA SER A 286 0.57 -7.74 21.49
C SER A 286 0.12 -8.11 20.07
N CYS A 287 1.01 -8.01 19.08
CA CYS A 287 0.75 -8.20 17.66
C CYS A 287 1.18 -9.58 17.13
N ASP A 288 1.22 -10.60 17.98
CA ASP A 288 1.54 -11.98 17.55
C ASP A 288 0.35 -12.67 16.88
N THR A 289 0.01 -12.21 15.67
CA THR A 289 -1.04 -12.82 14.85
C THR A 289 -0.65 -14.21 14.32
N PHE A 290 0.65 -14.47 14.17
CA PHE A 290 1.14 -15.75 13.65
C PHE A 290 1.09 -16.87 14.69
N GLY A 291 1.25 -16.55 15.98
CA GLY A 291 1.10 -17.48 17.10
C GLY A 291 -0.33 -17.58 17.65
N ALA A 292 -1.21 -16.64 17.27
CA ALA A 292 -2.58 -16.64 17.76
C ALA A 292 -3.37 -17.87 17.31
N ARG A 293 -4.11 -18.49 18.25
CA ARG A 293 -5.03 -19.61 17.94
C ARG A 293 -6.30 -19.14 17.22
N SER A 294 -6.70 -17.90 17.46
CA SER A 294 -7.89 -17.25 16.87
C SER A 294 -7.53 -15.82 16.50
N LEU A 295 -7.81 -15.43 15.29
CA LEU A 295 -7.61 -14.09 14.75
C LEU A 295 -8.77 -13.15 15.06
#